data_9d80bdbee08e025a05b62123572ddd4d
#
_entry.id   9d80bdbee08e025a05b62123572ddd4d
#
_cell.length_a   1.000
_cell.length_b   1.000
_cell.length_c   1.000
_cell.angle_alpha   90.00
_cell.angle_beta   90.00
_cell.angle_gamma   90.00
#
_symmetry.space_group_name_H-M   'P 1'
#
loop_
_entity.id
_entity.type
_entity.pdbx_description
1 polymer ?
#
loop_
_entity_poly.entity_id
_entity_poly.type
_entity_poly.pdbx_seq_one_letter_code
_entity_poly.pdbx_strand_id
1 'polypeptide(L)'
;MTLPYYDAAAIERLLPPERAVAAVERALAGGLDPSAGVPRTSMKVPAGELLLMPAVSGTHAGVKVATVADRGRPRVNAVYVLFDGATLRPAALFDGAALTTLRTPAVSVAAVRPFLPARPLHVVIFGAGPQGLGHRRTLAAVAELSAVDIATRATGVPASIAAADVVVCATTAREPLFDSARLRDDVVVIAVGSHEPDAREVDTALCRSATVIVEDVATALRECGDVVLAGLTADDLVPIGSAPAGATRVLFKGSGMAWQDLVVAEAVLRADQGAHPGRAE
;
A
#
# COMPACT_ATOMS: atom_id res chain seq x y z
N MET A 1 11.95 26.08 19.01
CA MET A 1 11.88 24.61 18.81
C MET A 1 11.98 24.33 17.33
N THR A 2 12.99 23.56 16.89
CA THR A 2 13.12 23.18 15.48
C THR A 2 12.29 21.93 15.26
N LEU A 3 11.31 21.99 14.36
CA LEU A 3 10.47 20.83 14.00
C LEU A 3 11.33 19.79 13.27
N PRO A 4 11.42 18.53 13.73
CA PRO A 4 12.21 17.50 13.07
C PRO A 4 11.64 17.18 11.68
N TYR A 5 12.52 17.04 10.69
CA TYR A 5 12.21 16.58 9.35
C TYR A 5 12.87 15.22 9.09
N TYR A 6 12.05 14.23 8.78
CA TYR A 6 12.50 12.89 8.41
C TYR A 6 12.50 12.75 6.89
N ASP A 7 13.67 12.82 6.30
CA ASP A 7 13.89 12.56 4.87
C ASP A 7 13.82 11.05 4.55
N ALA A 8 13.91 10.70 3.28
CA ALA A 8 13.84 9.32 2.81
C ALA A 8 14.89 8.42 3.48
N ALA A 9 16.13 8.91 3.67
CA ALA A 9 17.20 8.14 4.30
C ALA A 9 16.95 7.91 5.80
N ALA A 10 16.43 8.91 6.51
CA ALA A 10 16.04 8.78 7.91
C ALA A 10 14.88 7.79 8.08
N ILE A 11 13.85 7.87 7.23
CA ILE A 11 12.72 6.94 7.25
C ILE A 11 13.19 5.50 7.03
N GLU A 12 14.01 5.25 6.00
CA GLU A 12 14.52 3.91 5.69
C GLU A 12 15.38 3.33 6.83
N ARG A 13 16.22 4.15 7.44
CA ARG A 13 17.07 3.74 8.57
C ARG A 13 16.28 3.43 9.84
N LEU A 14 15.27 4.25 10.16
CA LEU A 14 14.50 4.13 11.39
C LEU A 14 13.42 3.06 11.31
N LEU A 15 12.84 2.87 10.14
CA LEU A 15 11.75 1.92 9.92
C LEU A 15 11.98 1.07 8.66
N PRO A 16 12.81 0.02 8.74
CA PRO A 16 12.99 -0.89 7.62
C PRO A 16 11.69 -1.67 7.31
N PRO A 17 11.55 -2.25 6.11
CA PRO A 17 10.30 -2.82 5.59
C PRO A 17 9.61 -3.81 6.53
N GLU A 18 10.33 -4.75 7.14
CA GLU A 18 9.77 -5.74 8.05
C GLU A 18 9.16 -5.11 9.31
N ARG A 19 9.76 -4.01 9.80
CA ARG A 19 9.22 -3.24 10.93
C ARG A 19 8.00 -2.42 10.54
N ALA A 20 7.95 -1.93 9.30
CA ALA A 20 6.78 -1.25 8.75
C ALA A 20 5.60 -2.21 8.61
N VAL A 21 5.81 -3.43 8.09
CA VAL A 21 4.79 -4.50 8.05
C VAL A 21 4.27 -4.79 9.46
N ALA A 22 5.18 -5.03 10.41
CA ALA A 22 4.80 -5.30 11.80
C ALA A 22 4.07 -4.11 12.48
N ALA A 23 4.33 -2.86 12.07
CA ALA A 23 3.60 -1.70 12.57
C ALA A 23 2.15 -1.69 12.07
N VAL A 24 1.93 -2.01 10.79
CA VAL A 24 0.59 -2.15 10.20
C VAL A 24 -0.17 -3.30 10.87
N GLU A 25 0.44 -4.48 10.99
CA GLU A 25 -0.17 -5.65 11.63
C GLU A 25 -0.60 -5.33 13.08
N ARG A 26 0.27 -4.65 13.85
CA ARG A 26 -0.07 -4.23 15.22
C ARG A 26 -1.20 -3.21 15.27
N ALA A 27 -1.25 -2.27 14.34
CA ALA A 27 -2.32 -1.28 14.29
C ALA A 27 -3.68 -1.94 14.03
N LEU A 28 -3.74 -2.86 13.06
CA LEU A 28 -4.95 -3.62 12.73
C LEU A 28 -5.37 -4.53 13.91
N ALA A 29 -4.44 -5.28 14.50
CA ALA A 29 -4.69 -6.13 15.67
C ALA A 29 -5.09 -5.31 16.92
N GLY A 30 -4.62 -4.07 17.02
CA GLY A 30 -4.97 -3.11 18.07
C GLY A 30 -6.32 -2.44 17.90
N GLY A 31 -7.12 -2.83 16.90
CA GLY A 31 -8.46 -2.32 16.66
C GLY A 31 -8.53 -1.04 15.83
N LEU A 32 -7.48 -0.74 15.04
CA LEU A 32 -7.59 0.31 14.02
C LEU A 32 -8.70 -0.08 13.06
N ASP A 33 -9.68 0.81 12.88
CA ASP A 33 -10.75 0.66 11.90
C ASP A 33 -10.40 1.44 10.62
N PRO A 34 -10.07 0.76 9.52
CA PRO A 34 -9.74 1.42 8.25
C PRO A 34 -10.89 2.27 7.68
N SER A 35 -12.14 1.96 8.04
CA SER A 35 -13.34 2.66 7.55
C SER A 35 -13.65 3.96 8.30
N ALA A 36 -13.10 4.14 9.50
CA ALA A 36 -13.34 5.33 10.34
C ALA A 36 -12.66 6.60 9.81
N GLY A 37 -11.88 6.50 8.74
CA GLY A 37 -11.14 7.62 8.17
C GLY A 37 -11.99 8.62 7.39
N VAL A 38 -11.51 9.85 7.30
CA VAL A 38 -12.09 10.87 6.41
C VAL A 38 -11.62 10.59 4.96
N PRO A 39 -12.53 10.63 3.97
CA PRO A 39 -12.14 10.51 2.57
C PRO A 39 -11.08 11.55 2.17
N ARG A 40 -10.18 11.16 1.26
CA ARG A 40 -9.22 12.11 0.69
C ARG A 40 -9.96 13.26 -0.01
N THR A 41 -9.46 14.46 0.14
CA THR A 41 -9.93 15.62 -0.60
C THR A 41 -9.00 15.88 -1.77
N SER A 42 -9.58 16.13 -2.93
CA SER A 42 -8.85 16.37 -4.18
C SER A 42 -9.25 17.72 -4.76
N MET A 43 -8.25 18.42 -5.29
CA MET A 43 -8.44 19.70 -5.98
C MET A 43 -7.60 19.72 -7.26
N LYS A 44 -8.24 20.01 -8.39
CA LYS A 44 -7.52 20.23 -9.66
C LYS A 44 -6.69 21.50 -9.60
N VAL A 45 -5.46 21.38 -10.09
CA VAL A 45 -4.54 22.50 -10.31
C VAL A 45 -4.02 22.46 -11.76
N PRO A 46 -3.46 23.55 -12.31
CA PRO A 46 -3.12 23.61 -13.75
C PRO A 46 -2.20 22.51 -14.26
N ALA A 47 -1.36 21.92 -13.39
CA ALA A 47 -0.38 20.90 -13.77
C ALA A 47 -0.72 19.50 -13.22
N GLY A 48 -1.93 19.31 -12.68
CA GLY A 48 -2.33 18.03 -12.09
C GLY A 48 -3.35 18.17 -10.98
N GLU A 49 -3.07 17.57 -9.83
CA GLU A 49 -4.00 17.48 -8.70
C GLU A 49 -3.29 17.67 -7.36
N LEU A 50 -3.93 18.41 -6.44
CA LEU A 50 -3.54 18.51 -5.03
C LEU A 50 -4.46 17.60 -4.20
N LEU A 51 -3.87 16.76 -3.36
CA LEU A 51 -4.56 15.81 -2.49
C LEU A 51 -4.28 16.14 -1.02
N LEU A 52 -5.33 16.09 -0.19
CA LEU A 52 -5.23 16.15 1.26
C LEU A 52 -5.77 14.84 1.84
N MET A 53 -4.97 14.19 2.68
CA MET A 53 -5.28 12.89 3.26
C MET A 53 -5.07 12.94 4.78
N PRO A 54 -6.07 13.45 5.54
CA PRO A 54 -5.99 13.52 7.00
C PRO A 54 -6.30 12.17 7.65
N ALA A 55 -5.66 11.90 8.80
CA ALA A 55 -5.95 10.77 9.66
C ALA A 55 -5.71 11.11 11.12
N VAL A 56 -6.39 10.41 12.01
CA VAL A 56 -6.29 10.57 13.46
C VAL A 56 -6.10 9.20 14.11
N SER A 57 -5.23 9.13 15.11
CA SER A 57 -5.08 8.00 16.03
C SER A 57 -5.42 8.43 17.45
N GLY A 58 -5.30 7.51 18.42
CA GLY A 58 -5.44 7.86 19.84
C GLY A 58 -4.35 8.79 20.38
N THR A 59 -3.24 8.96 19.66
CA THR A 59 -2.07 9.71 20.14
C THR A 59 -1.65 10.86 19.21
N HIS A 60 -1.99 10.81 17.92
CA HIS A 60 -1.58 11.81 16.94
C HIS A 60 -2.69 12.10 15.93
N ALA A 61 -2.58 13.27 15.31
CA ALA A 61 -3.28 13.60 14.08
C ALA A 61 -2.23 13.86 12.98
N GLY A 62 -2.55 13.53 11.75
CA GLY A 62 -1.61 13.78 10.66
C GLY A 62 -2.30 14.07 9.35
N VAL A 63 -1.59 14.70 8.44
CA VAL A 63 -2.09 14.95 7.09
C VAL A 63 -0.98 14.80 6.06
N LYS A 64 -1.26 14.00 5.03
CA LYS A 64 -0.45 14.03 3.82
C LYS A 64 -0.97 15.10 2.88
N VAL A 65 -0.09 16.02 2.50
CA VAL A 65 -0.30 16.96 1.41
C VAL A 65 0.50 16.46 0.22
N ALA A 66 -0.20 16.04 -0.83
CA ALA A 66 0.43 15.45 -2.00
C ALA A 66 0.01 16.15 -3.28
N THR A 67 0.87 16.16 -4.28
CA THR A 67 0.52 16.55 -5.64
C THR A 67 0.76 15.38 -6.59
N VAL A 68 -0.15 15.19 -7.54
CA VAL A 68 -0.01 14.24 -8.63
C VAL A 68 0.08 15.01 -9.93
N ALA A 69 1.25 15.00 -10.54
CA ALA A 69 1.49 15.72 -11.80
C ALA A 69 0.93 14.94 -13.00
N ASP A 70 0.30 15.65 -13.94
CA ASP A 70 -0.18 15.06 -15.20
C ASP A 70 0.99 14.58 -16.07
N ARG A 71 2.13 15.26 -15.99
CA ARG A 71 3.35 15.00 -16.78
C ARG A 71 4.59 15.11 -15.93
N GLY A 72 5.68 14.53 -16.41
CA GLY A 72 7.00 14.60 -15.75
C GLY A 72 7.22 13.48 -14.73
N ARG A 73 8.41 13.53 -14.10
CA ARG A 73 8.81 12.59 -13.02
C ARG A 73 9.64 13.35 -11.98
N PRO A 74 9.44 13.11 -10.67
CA PRO A 74 8.44 12.19 -10.11
C PRO A 74 7.00 12.71 -10.34
N ARG A 75 6.03 11.81 -10.53
CA ARG A 75 4.62 12.19 -10.67
C ARG A 75 3.98 12.57 -9.34
N VAL A 76 4.43 11.98 -8.26
CA VAL A 76 3.92 12.21 -6.91
C VAL A 76 4.99 12.93 -6.10
N ASN A 77 4.63 14.09 -5.55
CA ASN A 77 5.40 14.77 -4.53
C ASN A 77 4.52 14.93 -3.29
N ALA A 78 5.08 14.78 -2.10
CA ALA A 78 4.28 14.87 -0.89
C ALA A 78 5.13 15.29 0.32
N VAL A 79 4.47 15.95 1.26
CA VAL A 79 4.94 16.14 2.63
C VAL A 79 3.88 15.56 3.57
N TYR A 80 4.32 14.95 4.66
CA TYR A 80 3.44 14.51 5.74
C TYR A 80 3.72 15.36 6.98
N VAL A 81 2.65 15.88 7.58
CA VAL A 81 2.71 16.66 8.84
C VAL A 81 2.07 15.81 9.92
N LEU A 82 2.79 15.59 11.02
CA LEU A 82 2.32 14.91 12.22
C LEU A 82 2.14 15.92 13.34
N PHE A 83 1.01 15.84 14.05
CA PHE A 83 0.67 16.67 15.21
C PHE A 83 0.52 15.76 16.43
N ASP A 84 0.98 16.22 17.57
CA ASP A 84 0.68 15.61 18.86
C ASP A 84 -0.81 15.74 19.17
N GLY A 85 -1.47 14.63 19.47
CA GLY A 85 -2.92 14.58 19.63
C GLY A 85 -3.46 15.27 20.90
N ALA A 86 -2.61 15.44 21.92
CA ALA A 86 -3.01 16.08 23.18
C ALA A 86 -2.81 17.62 23.13
N THR A 87 -1.70 18.06 22.53
CA THR A 87 -1.32 19.48 22.52
C THR A 87 -1.67 20.20 21.22
N LEU A 88 -1.97 19.44 20.16
CA LEU A 88 -2.19 19.90 18.79
C LEU A 88 -0.99 20.68 18.20
N ARG A 89 0.19 20.52 18.78
CA ARG A 89 1.42 21.12 18.23
C ARG A 89 1.97 20.23 17.14
N PRO A 90 2.59 20.82 16.09
CA PRO A 90 3.35 20.05 15.12
C PRO A 90 4.44 19.25 15.84
N ALA A 91 4.48 17.94 15.62
CA ALA A 91 5.44 17.00 16.21
C ALA A 91 6.59 16.69 15.25
N ALA A 92 6.29 16.49 13.96
CA ALA A 92 7.29 16.17 12.94
C ALA A 92 6.79 16.44 11.53
N LEU A 93 7.75 16.61 10.61
CA LEU A 93 7.53 16.57 9.16
C LEU A 93 8.26 15.36 8.55
N PHE A 94 7.69 14.81 7.48
CA PHE A 94 8.28 13.67 6.78
C PHE A 94 8.24 13.90 5.26
N ASP A 95 9.21 13.30 4.56
CA ASP A 95 9.10 13.08 3.13
C ASP A 95 7.91 12.16 2.86
N GLY A 96 6.81 12.74 2.37
CA GLY A 96 5.56 12.01 2.15
C GLY A 96 5.63 11.04 0.97
N ALA A 97 6.53 11.25 0.01
CA ALA A 97 6.77 10.32 -1.08
C ALA A 97 7.50 9.07 -0.58
N ALA A 98 8.51 9.25 0.29
CA ALA A 98 9.21 8.15 0.95
C ALA A 98 8.27 7.35 1.86
N LEU A 99 7.43 8.01 2.68
CA LEU A 99 6.38 7.34 3.46
C LEU A 99 5.47 6.51 2.56
N THR A 100 5.00 7.07 1.44
CA THR A 100 4.13 6.36 0.50
C THR A 100 4.82 5.13 -0.10
N THR A 101 6.12 5.25 -0.43
CA THR A 101 6.91 4.14 -0.98
C THR A 101 7.11 3.01 0.04
N LEU A 102 7.19 3.33 1.32
CA LEU A 102 7.32 2.35 2.40
C LEU A 102 5.97 1.75 2.82
N ARG A 103 4.93 2.60 3.06
CA ARG A 103 3.66 2.15 3.64
C ARG A 103 2.84 1.28 2.68
N THR A 104 2.86 1.55 1.36
CA THR A 104 2.04 0.80 0.40
C THR A 104 2.43 -0.68 0.37
N PRO A 105 3.71 -1.06 0.15
CA PRO A 105 4.09 -2.47 0.22
C PRO A 105 3.94 -3.04 1.64
N ALA A 106 4.12 -2.24 2.71
CA ALA A 106 3.93 -2.73 4.07
C ALA A 106 2.47 -3.15 4.34
N VAL A 107 1.50 -2.35 3.90
CA VAL A 107 0.07 -2.68 3.99
C VAL A 107 -0.29 -3.87 3.12
N SER A 108 0.17 -3.90 1.86
CA SER A 108 -0.07 -5.02 0.96
C SER A 108 0.42 -6.33 1.54
N VAL A 109 1.66 -6.33 2.04
CA VAL A 109 2.26 -7.55 2.62
C VAL A 109 1.58 -7.94 3.92
N ALA A 110 1.23 -6.99 4.80
CA ALA A 110 0.46 -7.28 6.02
C ALA A 110 -0.90 -7.93 5.69
N ALA A 111 -1.57 -7.47 4.62
CA ALA A 111 -2.84 -8.02 4.18
C ALA A 111 -2.73 -9.46 3.69
N VAL A 112 -1.65 -9.81 2.96
CA VAL A 112 -1.53 -11.10 2.30
C VAL A 112 -0.64 -12.09 3.04
N ARG A 113 0.15 -11.67 4.02
CA ARG A 113 1.12 -12.51 4.73
C ARG A 113 0.55 -13.81 5.29
N PRO A 114 -0.69 -13.86 5.81
CA PRO A 114 -1.29 -15.12 6.29
C PRO A 114 -1.52 -16.17 5.20
N PHE A 115 -1.51 -15.77 3.93
CA PHE A 115 -1.77 -16.62 2.77
C PHE A 115 -0.51 -16.99 1.97
N LEU A 116 0.65 -16.45 2.37
CA LEU A 116 1.91 -16.79 1.73
C LEU A 116 2.32 -18.22 2.10
N PRO A 117 2.76 -19.04 1.13
CA PRO A 117 3.22 -20.39 1.42
C PRO A 117 4.51 -20.37 2.27
N ALA A 118 4.66 -21.35 3.17
CA ALA A 118 5.83 -21.49 4.04
C ALA A 118 7.04 -22.13 3.31
N ARG A 119 7.36 -21.60 2.14
CA ARG A 119 8.52 -21.99 1.30
C ARG A 119 9.03 -20.77 0.54
N PRO A 120 10.24 -20.83 -0.06
CA PRO A 120 10.74 -19.75 -0.89
C PRO A 120 9.77 -19.38 -2.02
N LEU A 121 9.48 -18.08 -2.19
CA LEU A 121 8.46 -17.56 -3.09
C LEU A 121 9.01 -17.27 -4.47
N HIS A 122 8.27 -17.64 -5.50
CA HIS A 122 8.44 -17.08 -6.84
C HIS A 122 7.50 -15.88 -7.02
N VAL A 123 8.08 -14.70 -7.27
CA VAL A 123 7.36 -13.43 -7.34
C VAL A 123 7.45 -12.84 -8.76
N VAL A 124 6.30 -12.49 -9.32
CA VAL A 124 6.24 -11.71 -10.57
C VAL A 124 5.72 -10.31 -10.26
N ILE A 125 6.44 -9.28 -10.69
CA ILE A 125 6.12 -7.88 -10.42
C ILE A 125 5.88 -7.14 -11.73
N PHE A 126 4.69 -6.64 -11.94
CA PHE A 126 4.37 -5.72 -13.02
C PHE A 126 4.61 -4.28 -12.55
N GLY A 127 5.61 -3.64 -13.16
CA GLY A 127 6.03 -2.27 -12.85
C GLY A 127 7.39 -2.18 -12.17
N ALA A 128 8.35 -1.53 -12.85
CA ALA A 128 9.71 -1.28 -12.34
C ALA A 128 9.85 0.08 -11.62
N GLY A 129 8.74 0.68 -11.22
CA GLY A 129 8.70 1.94 -10.48
C GLY A 129 8.91 1.76 -8.97
N PRO A 130 8.87 2.88 -8.19
CA PRO A 130 9.09 2.85 -6.75
C PRO A 130 8.20 1.85 -6.00
N GLN A 131 6.94 1.68 -6.42
CA GLN A 131 6.01 0.75 -5.78
C GLN A 131 6.40 -0.72 -6.08
N GLY A 132 6.68 -1.08 -7.34
CA GLY A 132 7.11 -2.45 -7.66
C GLY A 132 8.41 -2.83 -6.95
N LEU A 133 9.41 -1.94 -6.94
CA LEU A 133 10.68 -2.16 -6.24
C LEU A 133 10.49 -2.18 -4.72
N GLY A 134 9.57 -1.36 -4.19
CA GLY A 134 9.19 -1.37 -2.77
C GLY A 134 8.58 -2.71 -2.36
N HIS A 135 7.65 -3.26 -3.14
CA HIS A 135 7.06 -4.59 -2.88
C HIS A 135 8.11 -5.70 -2.92
N ARG A 136 9.04 -5.67 -3.91
CA ARG A 136 10.17 -6.61 -3.94
C ARG A 136 10.95 -6.59 -2.63
N ARG A 137 11.35 -5.38 -2.17
CA ARG A 137 12.12 -5.23 -0.92
C ARG A 137 11.34 -5.70 0.31
N THR A 138 10.05 -5.36 0.38
CA THR A 138 9.22 -5.72 1.53
C THR A 138 8.93 -7.22 1.58
N LEU A 139 8.65 -7.86 0.44
CA LEU A 139 8.50 -9.32 0.37
C LEU A 139 9.78 -10.03 0.77
N ALA A 140 10.95 -9.59 0.26
CA ALA A 140 12.24 -10.15 0.61
C ALA A 140 12.63 -9.96 2.10
N ALA A 141 12.05 -8.96 2.78
CA ALA A 141 12.27 -8.73 4.21
C ALA A 141 11.44 -9.65 5.13
N VAL A 142 10.36 -10.27 4.59
CA VAL A 142 9.44 -11.10 5.39
C VAL A 142 9.39 -12.56 4.94
N ALA A 143 9.93 -12.88 3.76
CA ALA A 143 9.94 -14.24 3.20
C ALA A 143 11.20 -14.43 2.34
N GLU A 144 11.65 -15.69 2.22
CA GLU A 144 12.68 -16.04 1.26
C GLU A 144 12.11 -16.01 -0.16
N LEU A 145 12.85 -15.43 -1.12
CA LEU A 145 12.46 -15.38 -2.52
C LEU A 145 13.34 -16.31 -3.35
N SER A 146 12.71 -17.31 -4.01
CA SER A 146 13.40 -18.23 -4.91
C SER A 146 13.67 -17.62 -6.28
N ALA A 147 12.74 -16.77 -6.76
CA ALA A 147 12.87 -16.05 -8.02
C ALA A 147 12.06 -14.75 -7.99
N VAL A 148 12.52 -13.73 -8.74
CA VAL A 148 11.79 -12.47 -8.93
C VAL A 148 11.89 -12.06 -10.39
N ASP A 149 10.75 -12.01 -11.08
CA ASP A 149 10.63 -11.49 -12.43
C ASP A 149 9.96 -10.13 -12.42
N ILE A 150 10.61 -9.12 -13.02
CA ILE A 150 10.03 -7.79 -13.16
C ILE A 150 9.57 -7.60 -14.60
N ALA A 151 8.25 -7.50 -14.75
CA ALA A 151 7.60 -7.27 -16.04
C ALA A 151 7.32 -5.77 -16.25
N THR A 152 7.54 -5.33 -17.48
CA THR A 152 7.26 -3.97 -17.93
C THR A 152 6.50 -4.02 -19.25
N ARG A 153 6.01 -2.88 -19.72
CA ARG A 153 5.37 -2.80 -21.03
C ARG A 153 6.30 -3.29 -22.18
N ALA A 154 7.60 -3.13 -22.01
CA ALA A 154 8.59 -3.55 -23.02
C ALA A 154 8.88 -5.05 -22.98
N THR A 155 8.84 -5.68 -21.80
CA THR A 155 9.14 -7.12 -21.65
C THR A 155 7.91 -7.99 -21.78
N GLY A 156 6.70 -7.43 -21.61
CA GLY A 156 5.44 -8.17 -21.62
C GLY A 156 5.26 -9.08 -20.42
N VAL A 157 4.31 -10.00 -20.54
CA VAL A 157 3.97 -10.97 -19.48
C VAL A 157 4.94 -12.14 -19.52
N PRO A 158 5.71 -12.42 -18.46
CA PRO A 158 6.68 -13.51 -18.45
C PRO A 158 5.97 -14.87 -18.47
N ALA A 159 6.60 -15.89 -19.07
CA ALA A 159 6.07 -17.24 -19.08
C ALA A 159 5.98 -17.83 -17.66
N SER A 160 6.89 -17.43 -16.79
CA SER A 160 6.99 -17.83 -15.38
C SER A 160 5.80 -17.42 -14.52
N ILE A 161 4.90 -16.55 -15.02
CA ILE A 161 3.68 -16.16 -14.28
C ILE A 161 2.81 -17.38 -13.91
N ALA A 162 2.85 -18.43 -14.71
CA ALA A 162 2.13 -19.68 -14.43
C ALA A 162 2.65 -20.45 -13.20
N ALA A 163 3.88 -20.15 -12.76
CA ALA A 163 4.49 -20.74 -11.58
C ALA A 163 4.60 -19.75 -10.40
N ALA A 164 4.12 -18.51 -10.56
CA ALA A 164 4.22 -17.50 -9.55
C ALA A 164 3.37 -17.81 -8.31
N ASP A 165 3.97 -17.68 -7.14
CA ASP A 165 3.26 -17.71 -5.85
C ASP A 165 2.63 -16.36 -5.53
N VAL A 166 3.33 -15.29 -5.89
CA VAL A 166 2.88 -13.91 -5.67
C VAL A 166 2.99 -13.12 -6.97
N VAL A 167 1.93 -12.43 -7.34
CA VAL A 167 1.92 -11.47 -8.45
C VAL A 167 1.63 -10.08 -7.90
N VAL A 168 2.51 -9.11 -8.19
CA VAL A 168 2.34 -7.71 -7.80
C VAL A 168 2.06 -6.86 -9.03
N CYS A 169 0.93 -6.15 -9.02
CA CYS A 169 0.56 -5.17 -10.03
C CYS A 169 0.73 -3.76 -9.44
N ALA A 170 1.71 -3.02 -9.95
CA ALA A 170 2.09 -1.69 -9.47
C ALA A 170 2.36 -0.76 -10.67
N THR A 171 1.37 -0.67 -11.56
CA THR A 171 1.47 0.05 -12.85
C THR A 171 0.44 1.18 -12.96
N THR A 172 0.46 1.89 -14.05
CA THR A 172 -0.58 2.85 -14.45
C THR A 172 -1.44 2.28 -15.59
N ALA A 173 -1.62 0.97 -15.63
CA ALA A 173 -2.46 0.32 -16.64
C ALA A 173 -3.93 0.70 -16.44
N ARG A 174 -4.65 0.72 -17.54
CA ARG A 174 -6.11 0.94 -17.56
C ARG A 174 -6.87 -0.32 -17.97
N GLU A 175 -6.15 -1.34 -18.41
CA GLU A 175 -6.64 -2.64 -18.85
C GLU A 175 -5.86 -3.76 -18.15
N PRO A 176 -6.41 -4.98 -18.02
CA PRO A 176 -5.75 -6.09 -17.38
C PRO A 176 -4.34 -6.36 -17.93
N LEU A 177 -3.39 -6.58 -17.04
CA LEU A 177 -1.98 -6.81 -17.38
C LEU A 177 -1.72 -8.21 -17.94
N PHE A 178 -2.56 -9.17 -17.58
CA PHE A 178 -2.45 -10.58 -17.95
C PHE A 178 -3.81 -11.26 -17.92
N ASP A 179 -3.89 -12.42 -18.56
CA ASP A 179 -5.02 -13.35 -18.44
C ASP A 179 -4.85 -14.17 -17.15
N SER A 180 -5.80 -14.07 -16.22
CA SER A 180 -5.76 -14.76 -14.93
C SER A 180 -5.94 -16.29 -15.02
N ALA A 181 -6.38 -16.82 -16.18
CA ALA A 181 -6.39 -18.25 -16.44
C ALA A 181 -4.99 -18.87 -16.47
N ARG A 182 -3.95 -18.06 -16.63
CA ARG A 182 -2.54 -18.47 -16.58
C ARG A 182 -1.99 -18.64 -15.16
N LEU A 183 -2.70 -18.15 -14.15
CA LEU A 183 -2.26 -18.19 -12.77
C LEU A 183 -2.60 -19.53 -12.11
N ARG A 184 -1.83 -19.86 -11.10
CA ARG A 184 -2.14 -20.99 -10.19
C ARG A 184 -3.44 -20.73 -9.43
N ASP A 185 -4.06 -21.81 -8.96
CA ASP A 185 -5.29 -21.71 -8.15
C ASP A 185 -5.04 -21.17 -6.73
N ASP A 186 -3.79 -21.27 -6.24
CA ASP A 186 -3.36 -20.84 -4.91
C ASP A 186 -2.51 -19.55 -4.95
N VAL A 187 -2.60 -18.78 -6.02
CA VAL A 187 -1.84 -17.54 -6.19
C VAL A 187 -2.31 -16.43 -5.24
N VAL A 188 -1.36 -15.64 -4.76
CA VAL A 188 -1.61 -14.38 -4.08
C VAL A 188 -1.34 -13.22 -5.04
N VAL A 189 -2.34 -12.38 -5.28
CA VAL A 189 -2.21 -11.21 -6.16
C VAL A 189 -2.36 -9.93 -5.34
N ILE A 190 -1.46 -8.98 -5.57
CA ILE A 190 -1.47 -7.63 -4.99
C ILE A 190 -1.65 -6.63 -6.13
N ALA A 191 -2.72 -5.85 -6.13
CA ALA A 191 -3.01 -4.82 -7.13
C ALA A 191 -3.13 -3.43 -6.47
N VAL A 192 -2.16 -2.55 -6.73
CA VAL A 192 -2.05 -1.24 -6.07
C VAL A 192 -1.82 -0.07 -7.04
N GLY A 193 -1.80 -0.35 -8.33
CA GLY A 193 -1.42 0.67 -9.34
C GLY A 193 -2.57 1.60 -9.73
N SER A 194 -3.80 1.12 -9.70
CA SER A 194 -4.99 1.91 -10.05
C SER A 194 -5.79 2.31 -8.81
N HIS A 195 -6.28 3.55 -8.80
CA HIS A 195 -7.22 4.12 -7.83
C HIS A 195 -8.30 4.95 -8.56
N GLU A 196 -8.54 4.65 -9.83
CA GLU A 196 -9.55 5.27 -10.68
C GLU A 196 -10.61 4.22 -11.03
N PRO A 197 -11.92 4.53 -10.97
CA PRO A 197 -13.00 3.55 -11.15
C PRO A 197 -13.08 2.97 -12.57
N ASP A 198 -12.46 3.60 -13.55
CA ASP A 198 -12.42 3.21 -14.96
C ASP A 198 -11.06 2.63 -15.41
N ALA A 199 -10.15 2.32 -14.45
CA ALA A 199 -8.84 1.75 -14.71
C ALA A 199 -8.58 0.53 -13.84
N ARG A 200 -8.07 -0.57 -14.42
CA ARG A 200 -7.81 -1.82 -13.71
C ARG A 200 -6.50 -2.47 -14.14
N GLU A 201 -5.95 -3.29 -13.27
CA GLU A 201 -4.72 -4.06 -13.51
C GLU A 201 -5.01 -5.55 -13.67
N VAL A 202 -6.13 -6.04 -13.14
CA VAL A 202 -6.53 -7.46 -13.19
C VAL A 202 -7.89 -7.64 -13.87
N ASP A 203 -8.14 -8.83 -14.37
CA ASP A 203 -9.38 -9.14 -15.08
C ASP A 203 -10.54 -9.49 -14.13
N THR A 204 -11.75 -9.51 -14.68
CA THR A 204 -12.98 -9.84 -13.95
C THR A 204 -12.97 -11.28 -13.43
N ALA A 205 -12.34 -12.21 -14.17
CA ALA A 205 -12.30 -13.61 -13.77
C ALA A 205 -11.52 -13.81 -12.47
N LEU A 206 -10.39 -13.12 -12.31
CA LEU A 206 -9.63 -13.12 -11.05
C LEU A 206 -10.45 -12.52 -9.92
N CYS A 207 -11.03 -11.33 -10.14
CA CYS A 207 -11.83 -10.63 -9.11
C CYS A 207 -12.99 -11.48 -8.58
N ARG A 208 -13.62 -12.27 -9.45
CA ARG A 208 -14.76 -13.13 -9.09
C ARG A 208 -14.37 -14.51 -8.53
N SER A 209 -13.14 -14.95 -8.76
CA SER A 209 -12.67 -16.28 -8.30
C SER A 209 -11.80 -16.23 -7.06
N ALA A 210 -11.33 -15.04 -6.65
CA ALA A 210 -10.46 -14.86 -5.50
C ALA A 210 -11.23 -14.34 -4.27
N THR A 211 -10.67 -14.58 -3.09
CA THR A 211 -11.02 -13.80 -1.90
C THR A 211 -10.45 -12.40 -2.07
N VAL A 212 -11.31 -11.40 -2.28
CA VAL A 212 -10.90 -10.02 -2.54
C VAL A 212 -10.79 -9.25 -1.24
N ILE A 213 -9.55 -8.99 -0.82
CA ILE A 213 -9.25 -8.20 0.37
C ILE A 213 -9.08 -6.74 -0.03
N VAL A 214 -9.75 -5.83 0.66
CA VAL A 214 -9.67 -4.38 0.44
C VAL A 214 -9.34 -3.65 1.72
N GLU A 215 -8.81 -2.44 1.61
CA GLU A 215 -8.51 -1.58 2.75
C GLU A 215 -9.79 -1.10 3.42
N ASP A 216 -10.76 -0.64 2.63
CA ASP A 216 -12.09 -0.19 3.02
C ASP A 216 -13.09 -0.51 1.91
N VAL A 217 -14.22 -1.12 2.25
CA VAL A 217 -15.23 -1.59 1.30
C VAL A 217 -15.87 -0.43 0.54
N ALA A 218 -16.25 0.63 1.23
CA ALA A 218 -16.90 1.79 0.61
C ALA A 218 -15.97 2.52 -0.38
N THR A 219 -14.70 2.66 -0.01
CA THR A 219 -13.68 3.24 -0.88
C THR A 219 -13.39 2.34 -2.08
N ALA A 220 -13.30 1.03 -1.89
CA ALA A 220 -13.04 0.08 -2.98
C ALA A 220 -14.16 0.11 -4.03
N LEU A 221 -15.41 0.14 -3.61
CA LEU A 221 -16.58 0.23 -4.50
C LEU A 221 -16.68 1.57 -5.25
N ARG A 222 -16.07 2.64 -4.74
CA ARG A 222 -16.07 3.96 -5.36
C ARG A 222 -14.88 4.21 -6.28
N GLU A 223 -13.69 3.72 -5.92
CA GLU A 223 -12.42 4.16 -6.52
C GLU A 223 -11.59 3.04 -7.17
N CYS A 224 -11.85 1.77 -6.84
CA CYS A 224 -11.05 0.67 -7.35
C CYS A 224 -11.65 0.08 -8.63
N GLY A 225 -11.12 0.46 -9.79
CA GLY A 225 -11.63 -0.03 -11.08
C GLY A 225 -11.59 -1.54 -11.22
N ASP A 226 -10.64 -2.24 -10.59
CA ASP A 226 -10.64 -3.72 -10.55
C ASP A 226 -11.92 -4.28 -9.92
N VAL A 227 -12.43 -3.62 -8.86
CA VAL A 227 -13.66 -3.98 -8.14
C VAL A 227 -14.89 -3.52 -8.93
N VAL A 228 -14.91 -2.24 -9.33
CA VAL A 228 -16.05 -1.58 -10.00
C VAL A 228 -16.36 -2.24 -11.33
N LEU A 229 -15.35 -2.42 -12.19
CA LEU A 229 -15.50 -3.00 -13.53
C LEU A 229 -15.76 -4.52 -13.50
N ALA A 230 -15.43 -5.19 -12.42
CA ALA A 230 -15.80 -6.59 -12.21
C ALA A 230 -17.26 -6.75 -11.74
N GLY A 231 -17.91 -5.65 -11.33
CA GLY A 231 -19.29 -5.65 -10.82
C GLY A 231 -19.40 -6.33 -9.47
N LEU A 232 -18.38 -6.20 -8.60
CA LEU A 232 -18.42 -6.72 -7.24
C LEU A 232 -19.29 -5.82 -6.35
N THR A 233 -19.87 -6.43 -5.32
CA THR A 233 -20.69 -5.80 -4.30
C THR A 233 -19.96 -5.79 -2.95
N ALA A 234 -20.56 -5.19 -1.93
CA ALA A 234 -19.97 -5.20 -0.58
C ALA A 234 -19.82 -6.62 -0.01
N ASP A 235 -20.73 -7.53 -0.36
CA ASP A 235 -20.73 -8.93 0.10
C ASP A 235 -19.58 -9.76 -0.51
N ASP A 236 -19.02 -9.30 -1.64
CA ASP A 236 -17.89 -9.94 -2.32
C ASP A 236 -16.53 -9.49 -1.77
N LEU A 237 -16.51 -8.48 -0.89
CA LEU A 237 -15.29 -7.82 -0.42
C LEU A 237 -15.02 -8.10 1.04
N VAL A 238 -13.76 -8.35 1.38
CA VAL A 238 -13.31 -8.63 2.73
C VAL A 238 -12.42 -7.48 3.21
N PRO A 239 -12.75 -6.81 4.32
CA PRO A 239 -11.86 -5.79 4.91
C PRO A 239 -10.52 -6.41 5.32
N ILE A 240 -9.44 -5.62 5.18
CA ILE A 240 -8.10 -6.01 5.65
C ILE A 240 -8.15 -6.40 7.14
N GLY A 241 -7.47 -7.49 7.48
CA GLY A 241 -7.47 -8.06 8.84
C GLY A 241 -8.65 -8.99 9.15
N SER A 242 -9.65 -9.13 8.24
CA SER A 242 -10.84 -9.96 8.43
C SER A 242 -10.95 -11.16 7.47
N ALA A 243 -9.94 -11.39 6.65
CA ALA A 243 -9.98 -12.46 5.67
C ALA A 243 -10.01 -13.85 6.32
N PRO A 244 -10.85 -14.79 5.80
CA PRO A 244 -11.01 -16.11 6.38
C PRO A 244 -9.72 -16.92 6.26
N ALA A 245 -9.36 -17.63 7.33
CA ALA A 245 -8.26 -18.57 7.31
C ALA A 245 -8.54 -19.66 6.25
N GLY A 246 -7.53 -19.98 5.43
CA GLY A 246 -7.65 -21.04 4.40
C GLY A 246 -8.14 -20.54 3.04
N ALA A 247 -8.29 -19.24 2.81
CA ALA A 247 -8.45 -18.71 1.47
C ALA A 247 -7.24 -19.13 0.61
N THR A 248 -7.50 -19.74 -0.55
CA THR A 248 -6.43 -20.26 -1.41
C THR A 248 -6.04 -19.27 -2.49
N ARG A 249 -6.99 -18.70 -3.19
CA ARG A 249 -6.76 -17.65 -4.20
C ARG A 249 -7.10 -16.29 -3.60
N VAL A 250 -6.13 -15.42 -3.48
CA VAL A 250 -6.28 -14.13 -2.78
C VAL A 250 -5.92 -12.97 -3.70
N LEU A 251 -6.77 -11.96 -3.72
CA LEU A 251 -6.50 -10.67 -4.35
C LEU A 251 -6.55 -9.57 -3.28
N PHE A 252 -5.43 -8.95 -2.97
CA PHE A 252 -5.43 -7.69 -2.24
C PHE A 252 -5.52 -6.53 -3.21
N LYS A 253 -6.58 -5.72 -3.08
CA LYS A 253 -6.75 -4.47 -3.84
C LYS A 253 -6.59 -3.27 -2.94
N GLY A 254 -5.47 -2.54 -3.12
CA GLY A 254 -5.19 -1.31 -2.39
C GLY A 254 -5.43 -0.06 -3.23
N SER A 255 -5.99 0.99 -2.61
CA SER A 255 -6.18 2.33 -3.18
C SER A 255 -5.37 3.40 -2.44
N GLY A 256 -4.86 3.05 -1.26
CA GLY A 256 -4.10 3.91 -0.36
C GLY A 256 -4.99 4.78 0.52
N MET A 257 -4.94 4.52 1.81
CA MET A 257 -5.72 5.21 2.84
C MET A 257 -4.83 6.10 3.71
N ALA A 258 -5.42 7.17 4.26
CA ALA A 258 -4.68 8.15 5.06
C ALA A 258 -4.09 7.55 6.36
N TRP A 259 -4.79 6.60 6.99
CA TRP A 259 -4.33 5.93 8.20
C TRP A 259 -2.98 5.20 8.04
N GLN A 260 -2.68 4.76 6.83
CA GLN A 260 -1.43 4.03 6.53
C GLN A 260 -0.20 4.92 6.69
N ASP A 261 -0.30 6.16 6.22
CA ASP A 261 0.76 7.15 6.38
C ASP A 261 0.94 7.50 7.87
N LEU A 262 -0.16 7.62 8.63
CA LEU A 262 -0.14 7.89 10.08
C LEU A 262 0.56 6.78 10.86
N VAL A 263 0.18 5.52 10.63
CA VAL A 263 0.77 4.34 11.31
C VAL A 263 2.28 4.29 11.09
N VAL A 264 2.73 4.52 9.86
CA VAL A 264 4.15 4.48 9.52
C VAL A 264 4.89 5.70 10.08
N ALA A 265 4.31 6.90 10.01
CA ALA A 265 4.91 8.11 10.58
C ALA A 265 5.08 8.01 12.11
N GLU A 266 4.06 7.50 12.82
CA GLU A 266 4.16 7.22 14.25
C GLU A 266 5.23 6.18 14.58
N ALA A 267 5.37 5.15 13.74
CA ALA A 267 6.38 4.12 13.93
C ALA A 267 7.81 4.67 13.75
N VAL A 268 8.02 5.58 12.77
CA VAL A 268 9.29 6.28 12.58
C VAL A 268 9.59 7.17 13.78
N LEU A 269 8.62 7.97 14.24
CA LEU A 269 8.81 8.87 15.40
C LEU A 269 9.17 8.07 16.66
N ARG A 270 8.44 6.99 16.95
CA ARG A 270 8.75 6.09 18.08
C ARG A 270 10.14 5.47 17.99
N ALA A 271 10.58 5.09 16.80
CA ALA A 271 11.90 4.52 16.59
C ALA A 271 13.02 5.54 16.87
N ASP A 272 12.83 6.80 16.46
CA ASP A 272 13.79 7.87 16.74
C ASP A 272 13.86 8.22 18.23
N GLN A 273 12.71 8.33 18.90
CA GLN A 273 12.63 8.57 20.35
C GLN A 273 13.29 7.43 21.15
N GLY A 274 13.08 6.17 20.74
CA GLY A 274 13.73 5.02 21.36
C GLY A 274 15.26 4.98 21.17
N ALA A 275 15.74 5.53 20.04
CA ALA A 275 17.17 5.66 19.76
C ALA A 275 17.81 6.87 20.49
N HIS A 276 17.01 7.89 20.86
CA HIS A 276 17.46 9.14 21.47
C HIS A 276 16.55 9.56 22.63
N PRO A 277 16.54 8.85 23.76
CA PRO A 277 15.60 9.07 24.87
C PRO A 277 15.66 10.45 25.53
N GLY A 278 16.61 11.31 25.18
CA GLY A 278 16.77 12.68 25.71
C GLY A 278 16.27 13.81 24.80
N ARG A 279 15.61 13.54 23.66
CA ARG A 279 15.10 14.57 22.73
C ARG A 279 13.64 14.98 22.97
N ALA A 280 13.00 14.46 24.00
CA ALA A 280 11.55 14.64 24.26
C ALA A 280 11.22 15.83 25.17
N GLU A 281 12.08 16.87 25.28
CA GLU A 281 11.80 18.11 26.03
C GLU A 281 11.76 19.35 25.11
#